data_a840a59f4b46bec55804098590616df0
#
_entry.id   a840a59f4b46bec55804098590616df0
#
_cell.length_a   1.000
_cell.length_b   1.000
_cell.length_c   1.000
_cell.angle_alpha   90.00
_cell.angle_beta   90.00
_cell.angle_gamma   90.00
#
_symmetry.space_group_name_H-M   'P 1'
#
loop_
_entity.id
_entity.type
_entity.pdbx_description
1 polymer ?
#
loop_
_entity_poly.entity_id
_entity_poly.type
_entity_poly.pdbx_seq_one_letter_code
_entity_poly.pdbx_strand_id
1 'polypeptide(L)'
;MLQIIKTFLVGLIFIAPFCVNAQSTLFQQGSKEYILLDRLEIKLQDDSLLNFSFIKPFNRKWWATALDRAGSSNLALSRVDRYNINRSRLNNLEWTSNGVSSIKSKKPVFNSFFKDPANMIGVNQKDFFLSVNPVLQLQAMKDDATDELLYLNTRGAVVRSLIGGKVGFHAYLTENQEKPPVFVRNDVNRFRAVPGAGRYRIFKGTGFDYFDARGTVFFNAAKFINVQFGFDKMFLGNGYRSLFISDHSNSHLFLNMNLRVWKLNYMSRIMELTPQYTRDGLGGDSLYPKKYASIHHISFNAPKWLTLGLFEGVVFGRKDHFEFSYLNPVMFIRGAELNIGSPDNAFIGMDAKANLAKHVQLYGQVMLDEFYTKYIRERKGWWGNKWAFQAGMKYIDFLGVKNLDLQLETNWIRPF
;
A
#
# COMPACT_ATOMS: atom_id res chain seq x y z
N MET A 1 -33.35 19.92 -18.71
CA MET A 1 -32.32 19.55 -17.77
C MET A 1 -32.68 18.30 -16.96
N LEU A 2 -33.86 18.17 -16.39
CA LEU A 2 -34.27 16.97 -15.60
C LEU A 2 -34.43 15.69 -16.45
N GLN A 3 -34.79 15.78 -17.71
CA GLN A 3 -34.89 14.62 -18.63
C GLN A 3 -33.52 14.08 -19.04
N ILE A 4 -32.54 14.95 -19.23
CA ILE A 4 -31.17 14.54 -19.59
C ILE A 4 -30.51 13.78 -18.41
N ILE A 5 -30.76 14.19 -17.19
CA ILE A 5 -30.26 13.52 -15.97
C ILE A 5 -30.92 12.14 -15.80
N LYS A 6 -32.23 12.01 -16.11
CA LYS A 6 -32.91 10.70 -16.09
C LYS A 6 -32.37 9.73 -17.15
N THR A 7 -32.04 10.21 -18.32
CA THR A 7 -31.48 9.39 -19.40
C THR A 7 -30.03 8.95 -19.07
N PHE A 8 -29.27 9.80 -18.42
CA PHE A 8 -27.92 9.44 -17.96
C PHE A 8 -27.93 8.44 -16.78
N LEU A 9 -28.89 8.57 -15.86
CA LEU A 9 -29.05 7.62 -14.76
C LEU A 9 -29.58 6.25 -15.24
N VAL A 10 -30.42 6.20 -16.24
CA VAL A 10 -30.92 4.95 -16.84
C VAL A 10 -29.83 4.28 -17.72
N GLY A 11 -28.96 5.05 -18.38
CA GLY A 11 -27.81 4.52 -19.12
C GLY A 11 -26.76 3.85 -18.22
N LEU A 12 -26.65 4.23 -16.94
CA LEU A 12 -25.73 3.59 -15.98
C LEU A 12 -26.25 2.27 -15.43
N ILE A 13 -27.55 1.97 -15.58
CA ILE A 13 -28.20 0.75 -15.05
C ILE A 13 -28.17 -0.41 -16.08
N PHE A 14 -27.92 -0.12 -17.35
CA PHE A 14 -27.78 -1.12 -18.42
C PHE A 14 -26.34 -1.57 -18.67
N ILE A 15 -25.49 -1.63 -17.64
CA ILE A 15 -24.27 -2.42 -17.73
C ILE A 15 -24.69 -3.87 -17.56
N ALA A 16 -24.75 -4.58 -18.68
CA ALA A 16 -25.05 -6.00 -18.78
C ALA A 16 -24.33 -6.79 -17.67
N PRO A 17 -24.87 -7.90 -17.18
CA PRO A 17 -24.19 -8.77 -16.25
C PRO A 17 -23.04 -9.46 -16.98
N PHE A 18 -21.92 -8.77 -17.15
CA PHE A 18 -20.68 -9.42 -17.46
C PHE A 18 -20.42 -10.37 -16.29
N CYS A 19 -20.11 -11.62 -16.60
CA CYS A 19 -19.62 -12.60 -15.63
C CYS A 19 -18.30 -12.06 -15.03
N VAL A 20 -18.40 -11.19 -14.05
CA VAL A 20 -17.26 -10.61 -13.33
C VAL A 20 -16.77 -11.70 -12.42
N ASN A 21 -15.59 -12.23 -12.72
CA ASN A 21 -14.92 -13.19 -11.87
C ASN A 21 -14.68 -12.60 -10.48
N ALA A 22 -14.77 -13.45 -9.48
CA ALA A 22 -14.67 -13.11 -8.08
C ALA A 22 -13.56 -12.09 -7.76
N GLN A 23 -13.95 -11.01 -7.12
CA GLN A 23 -13.09 -9.99 -6.57
C GLN A 23 -12.31 -10.52 -5.37
N SER A 24 -11.15 -9.97 -5.08
CA SER A 24 -10.33 -10.32 -3.92
C SER A 24 -10.36 -9.23 -2.86
N THR A 25 -10.11 -9.59 -1.62
CA THR A 25 -9.74 -8.67 -0.53
C THR A 25 -8.25 -8.31 -0.62
N LEU A 26 -7.84 -7.25 0.08
CA LEU A 26 -6.46 -6.76 0.09
C LEU A 26 -5.79 -7.00 1.44
N PHE A 27 -4.46 -7.05 1.47
CA PHE A 27 -3.71 -7.00 2.72
C PHE A 27 -3.82 -5.62 3.34
N GLN A 28 -3.84 -5.59 4.67
CA GLN A 28 -3.63 -4.34 5.37
C GLN A 28 -2.18 -3.88 5.19
N GLN A 29 -1.97 -2.61 4.93
CA GLN A 29 -0.63 -2.02 4.89
C GLN A 29 0.06 -2.19 6.26
N GLY A 30 1.34 -2.61 6.24
CA GLY A 30 2.09 -2.94 7.45
C GLY A 30 1.86 -4.35 8.01
N SER A 31 1.07 -5.18 7.33
CA SER A 31 0.85 -6.58 7.72
C SER A 31 2.15 -7.40 7.70
N LYS A 32 2.33 -8.27 8.70
CA LYS A 32 3.47 -9.22 8.76
C LYS A 32 3.48 -10.20 7.58
N GLU A 33 2.38 -10.38 6.88
CA GLU A 33 2.29 -11.25 5.71
C GLU A 33 3.18 -10.78 4.55
N TYR A 34 3.54 -9.49 4.49
CA TYR A 34 4.49 -8.98 3.50
C TYR A 34 5.90 -9.57 3.65
N ILE A 35 6.33 -9.94 4.86
CA ILE A 35 7.62 -10.60 5.08
C ILE A 35 7.62 -11.98 4.43
N LEU A 36 6.54 -12.74 4.62
CA LEU A 36 6.39 -14.05 3.97
C LEU A 36 6.22 -13.92 2.46
N LEU A 37 5.51 -12.88 1.99
CA LEU A 37 5.32 -12.60 0.57
C LEU A 37 6.67 -12.35 -0.13
N ASP A 38 7.49 -11.46 0.41
CA ASP A 38 8.83 -11.17 -0.11
C ASP A 38 9.70 -12.44 -0.17
N ARG A 39 9.66 -13.24 0.91
CA ARG A 39 10.42 -14.49 0.99
C ARG A 39 9.96 -15.53 -0.04
N LEU A 40 8.65 -15.73 -0.21
CA LEU A 40 8.13 -16.68 -1.19
C LEU A 40 8.30 -16.19 -2.62
N GLU A 41 8.21 -14.90 -2.88
CA GLU A 41 8.52 -14.33 -4.19
C GLU A 41 9.96 -14.66 -4.62
N ILE A 42 10.93 -14.49 -3.71
CA ILE A 42 12.33 -14.81 -3.97
C ILE A 42 12.51 -16.33 -4.21
N LYS A 43 11.90 -17.19 -3.36
CA LYS A 43 11.99 -18.64 -3.48
C LYS A 43 11.34 -19.18 -4.75
N LEU A 44 10.19 -18.64 -5.14
CA LEU A 44 9.46 -19.01 -6.35
C LEU A 44 10.06 -18.40 -7.61
N GLN A 45 10.81 -17.32 -7.48
CA GLN A 45 11.59 -16.58 -8.47
C GLN A 45 10.80 -16.08 -9.69
N ASP A 46 9.96 -16.92 -10.27
CA ASP A 46 9.24 -16.67 -11.53
C ASP A 46 7.72 -16.81 -11.43
N ASP A 47 7.16 -16.73 -10.20
CA ASP A 47 5.71 -16.81 -10.03
C ASP A 47 5.02 -15.55 -10.55
N SER A 48 4.21 -15.74 -11.59
CA SER A 48 3.52 -14.64 -12.26
C SER A 48 2.54 -13.88 -11.36
N LEU A 49 2.05 -14.47 -10.27
CA LEU A 49 1.14 -13.79 -9.33
C LEU A 49 1.89 -12.82 -8.42
N LEU A 50 3.15 -13.14 -8.05
CA LEU A 50 3.95 -12.36 -7.12
C LEU A 50 4.83 -11.30 -7.80
N ASN A 51 5.09 -11.40 -9.10
CA ASN A 51 6.01 -10.51 -9.83
C ASN A 51 5.70 -9.01 -9.69
N PHE A 52 4.45 -8.64 -9.38
CA PHE A 52 4.02 -7.25 -9.18
C PHE A 52 3.69 -6.95 -7.71
N SER A 53 4.38 -7.58 -6.77
CA SER A 53 4.24 -7.41 -5.30
C SER A 53 4.62 -6.02 -4.78
N PHE A 54 5.31 -5.23 -5.59
CA PHE A 54 5.73 -3.87 -5.26
C PHE A 54 4.55 -2.87 -5.13
N ILE A 55 3.36 -3.19 -5.67
CA ILE A 55 2.14 -2.42 -5.46
C ILE A 55 1.44 -2.96 -4.21
N LYS A 56 1.41 -2.17 -3.15
CA LYS A 56 0.76 -2.51 -1.88
C LYS A 56 -0.35 -1.50 -1.57
N PRO A 57 -1.50 -1.96 -1.08
CA PRO A 57 -1.88 -3.29 -0.56
C PRO A 57 -1.97 -4.37 -1.64
N PHE A 58 -1.48 -5.58 -1.30
CA PHE A 58 -1.44 -6.72 -2.22
C PHE A 58 -2.75 -7.53 -2.21
N ASN A 59 -3.06 -8.18 -3.31
CA ASN A 59 -4.30 -8.94 -3.53
C ASN A 59 -4.26 -10.31 -2.83
N ARG A 60 -5.21 -10.58 -1.93
CA ARG A 60 -5.27 -11.82 -1.13
C ARG A 60 -5.58 -13.07 -1.95
N LYS A 61 -6.35 -12.97 -3.02
CA LYS A 61 -6.63 -14.11 -3.90
C LYS A 61 -5.37 -14.58 -4.61
N TRP A 62 -4.59 -13.65 -5.15
CA TRP A 62 -3.31 -13.98 -5.77
C TRP A 62 -2.34 -14.60 -4.76
N TRP A 63 -2.33 -14.03 -3.56
CA TRP A 63 -1.54 -14.57 -2.47
C TRP A 63 -1.94 -15.98 -2.06
N ALA A 64 -3.23 -16.26 -1.83
CA ALA A 64 -3.71 -17.59 -1.48
C ALA A 64 -3.34 -18.62 -2.56
N THR A 65 -3.48 -18.25 -3.85
CA THR A 65 -3.07 -19.11 -4.96
C THR A 65 -1.55 -19.35 -4.97
N ALA A 66 -0.75 -18.34 -4.66
CA ALA A 66 0.71 -18.49 -4.54
C ALA A 66 1.10 -19.39 -3.36
N LEU A 67 0.40 -19.28 -2.22
CA LEU A 67 0.59 -20.18 -1.07
C LEU A 67 0.29 -21.64 -1.41
N ASP A 68 -0.75 -21.88 -2.19
CA ASP A 68 -1.11 -23.25 -2.62
C ASP A 68 -0.04 -23.82 -3.57
N ARG A 69 0.45 -23.01 -4.52
CA ARG A 69 1.59 -23.37 -5.39
C ARG A 69 2.85 -23.65 -4.59
N ALA A 70 3.20 -22.78 -3.63
CA ALA A 70 4.36 -23.00 -2.79
C ALA A 70 4.25 -24.28 -1.95
N GLY A 71 3.06 -24.58 -1.43
CA GLY A 71 2.82 -25.77 -0.62
C GLY A 71 2.85 -27.09 -1.43
N SER A 72 2.52 -27.05 -2.73
CA SER A 72 2.52 -28.21 -3.63
C SER A 72 3.81 -28.36 -4.45
N SER A 73 4.70 -27.38 -4.41
CA SER A 73 5.96 -27.38 -5.16
C SER A 73 7.07 -28.13 -4.43
N ASN A 74 8.08 -28.60 -5.18
CA ASN A 74 9.32 -29.19 -4.63
C ASN A 74 10.30 -28.14 -4.10
N LEU A 75 9.79 -27.03 -3.55
CA LEU A 75 10.63 -26.00 -2.94
C LEU A 75 11.26 -26.49 -1.63
N ALA A 76 12.51 -26.12 -1.42
CA ALA A 76 13.21 -26.35 -0.15
C ALA A 76 12.65 -25.43 0.94
N LEU A 77 11.46 -25.76 1.47
CA LEU A 77 10.80 -25.03 2.55
C LEU A 77 11.29 -25.52 3.90
N SER A 78 11.67 -24.58 4.77
CA SER A 78 11.98 -24.87 6.16
C SER A 78 10.70 -25.25 6.93
N ARG A 79 10.87 -25.76 8.17
CA ARG A 79 9.74 -26.00 9.10
C ARG A 79 8.98 -24.69 9.38
N VAL A 80 9.71 -23.57 9.50
CA VAL A 80 9.15 -22.24 9.76
C VAL A 80 8.38 -21.73 8.53
N ASP A 81 8.93 -21.91 7.31
CA ASP A 81 8.22 -21.57 6.09
C ASP A 81 6.87 -22.29 6.01
N ARG A 82 6.84 -23.59 6.24
CA ARG A 82 5.61 -24.40 6.23
C ARG A 82 4.61 -23.93 7.29
N TYR A 83 5.07 -23.61 8.48
CA TYR A 83 4.23 -23.06 9.54
C TYR A 83 3.62 -21.71 9.12
N ASN A 84 4.42 -20.79 8.57
CA ASN A 84 3.98 -19.49 8.13
C ASN A 84 3.02 -19.57 6.95
N ILE A 85 3.27 -20.45 5.97
CA ILE A 85 2.35 -20.73 4.86
C ILE A 85 0.99 -21.21 5.39
N ASN A 86 0.98 -22.19 6.31
CA ASN A 86 -0.25 -22.70 6.88
C ASN A 86 -1.00 -21.65 7.70
N ARG A 87 -0.28 -20.81 8.47
CA ARG A 87 -0.88 -19.69 9.19
C ARG A 87 -1.47 -18.65 8.25
N SER A 88 -0.76 -18.32 7.17
CA SER A 88 -1.26 -17.37 6.17
C SER A 88 -2.48 -17.92 5.42
N ARG A 89 -2.55 -19.23 5.16
CA ARG A 89 -3.77 -19.88 4.63
C ARG A 89 -4.96 -19.68 5.56
N LEU A 90 -4.78 -19.84 6.88
CA LEU A 90 -5.84 -19.56 7.86
C LEU A 90 -6.34 -18.12 7.79
N ASN A 91 -5.44 -17.16 7.57
CA ASN A 91 -5.81 -15.76 7.44
C ASN A 91 -6.51 -15.42 6.12
N ASN A 92 -6.55 -16.35 5.16
CA ASN A 92 -7.11 -16.16 3.82
C ASN A 92 -8.14 -17.24 3.47
N LEU A 93 -8.99 -17.61 4.44
CA LEU A 93 -9.97 -18.71 4.30
C LEU A 93 -10.94 -18.53 3.16
N GLU A 94 -11.25 -17.30 2.80
CA GLU A 94 -12.11 -16.96 1.68
C GLU A 94 -11.58 -17.42 0.31
N TRP A 95 -10.26 -17.71 0.23
CA TRP A 95 -9.57 -18.04 -1.02
C TRP A 95 -8.84 -19.38 -1.01
N THR A 96 -8.78 -20.08 0.12
CA THR A 96 -8.10 -21.38 0.20
C THR A 96 -8.99 -22.49 -0.31
N SER A 97 -8.51 -23.28 -1.28
CA SER A 97 -9.27 -24.34 -1.96
C SER A 97 -9.58 -25.56 -1.09
N ASN A 98 -8.76 -25.81 -0.07
CA ASN A 98 -8.93 -26.94 0.84
C ASN A 98 -9.37 -26.42 2.20
N GLY A 99 -10.66 -26.47 2.43
CA GLY A 99 -11.33 -25.94 3.62
C GLY A 99 -10.59 -26.09 4.95
N VAL A 100 -10.94 -25.24 5.87
CA VAL A 100 -10.44 -25.05 7.24
C VAL A 100 -10.26 -26.35 8.05
N SER A 101 -10.87 -27.45 7.63
CA SER A 101 -10.89 -28.71 8.37
C SER A 101 -9.52 -29.35 8.60
N SER A 102 -8.50 -29.01 7.80
CA SER A 102 -7.15 -29.57 7.94
C SER A 102 -6.22 -28.77 8.85
N ILE A 103 -6.57 -27.53 9.21
CA ILE A 103 -5.70 -26.62 9.98
C ILE A 103 -6.33 -26.39 11.36
N LYS A 104 -6.14 -27.34 12.27
CA LYS A 104 -6.57 -27.18 13.66
C LYS A 104 -5.56 -26.32 14.43
N SER A 105 -6.05 -25.24 15.05
CA SER A 105 -5.26 -24.51 16.05
C SER A 105 -5.06 -25.38 17.30
N LYS A 106 -3.82 -25.61 17.70
CA LYS A 106 -3.51 -26.40 18.90
C LYS A 106 -3.69 -25.63 20.22
N LYS A 107 -3.94 -24.32 20.16
CA LYS A 107 -4.08 -23.47 21.37
C LYS A 107 -5.31 -22.58 21.23
N PRO A 108 -6.46 -23.04 21.68
CA PRO A 108 -7.67 -22.22 21.71
C PRO A 108 -7.69 -21.31 22.97
N VAL A 109 -6.74 -20.39 23.11
CA VAL A 109 -6.70 -19.50 24.29
C VAL A 109 -7.99 -18.68 24.44
N PHE A 110 -8.73 -18.48 23.35
CA PHE A 110 -9.99 -17.75 23.34
C PHE A 110 -11.08 -18.48 22.50
N ASN A 111 -11.22 -19.78 22.60
CA ASN A 111 -12.25 -20.55 21.89
C ASN A 111 -13.66 -20.02 22.10
N SER A 112 -13.94 -19.41 23.23
CA SER A 112 -15.23 -18.80 23.53
C SER A 112 -15.51 -17.55 22.68
N PHE A 113 -14.46 -16.86 22.19
CA PHE A 113 -14.56 -15.63 21.41
C PHE A 113 -14.34 -15.85 19.92
N PHE A 114 -13.52 -16.82 19.53
CA PHE A 114 -13.20 -17.08 18.14
C PHE A 114 -14.06 -18.25 17.64
N LYS A 115 -15.01 -17.96 16.75
CA LYS A 115 -15.91 -18.96 16.13
C LYS A 115 -15.20 -19.79 15.07
N ASP A 116 -14.15 -19.24 14.44
CA ASP A 116 -13.27 -19.97 13.54
C ASP A 116 -11.80 -19.78 13.98
N PRO A 117 -10.86 -20.59 13.48
CA PRO A 117 -9.46 -20.54 13.93
C PRO A 117 -8.75 -19.21 13.66
N ALA A 118 -9.27 -18.34 12.80
CA ALA A 118 -8.63 -17.11 12.35
C ALA A 118 -9.42 -15.85 12.67
N ASN A 119 -10.74 -15.94 12.92
CA ASN A 119 -11.59 -14.77 13.06
C ASN A 119 -12.39 -14.79 14.36
N MET A 120 -12.44 -13.66 15.04
CA MET A 120 -13.30 -13.48 16.19
C MET A 120 -14.79 -13.54 15.77
N ILE A 121 -15.14 -12.82 14.72
CA ILE A 121 -16.43 -12.94 14.04
C ILE A 121 -16.13 -13.34 12.60
N GLY A 122 -16.59 -14.53 12.19
CA GLY A 122 -16.43 -15.06 10.85
C GLY A 122 -17.75 -15.51 10.28
N VAL A 123 -18.08 -15.07 9.06
CA VAL A 123 -19.18 -15.58 8.24
C VAL A 123 -18.60 -15.95 6.90
N ASN A 124 -18.77 -17.20 6.49
CA ASN A 124 -18.32 -17.69 5.19
C ASN A 124 -19.45 -18.45 4.52
N GLN A 125 -20.18 -17.76 3.67
CA GLN A 125 -21.30 -18.26 2.88
C GLN A 125 -20.94 -18.21 1.40
N LYS A 126 -21.69 -18.88 0.53
CA LYS A 126 -21.43 -18.92 -0.91
C LYS A 126 -21.26 -17.53 -1.55
N ASP A 127 -22.09 -16.58 -1.16
CA ASP A 127 -22.13 -15.24 -1.75
C ASP A 127 -21.76 -14.11 -0.76
N PHE A 128 -21.33 -14.49 0.45
CA PHE A 128 -21.01 -13.53 1.48
C PHE A 128 -19.90 -14.00 2.41
N PHE A 129 -18.82 -13.25 2.46
CA PHE A 129 -17.76 -13.44 3.45
C PHE A 129 -17.66 -12.19 4.33
N LEU A 130 -17.53 -12.40 5.63
CA LEU A 130 -17.24 -11.35 6.61
C LEU A 130 -16.24 -11.87 7.63
N SER A 131 -15.24 -11.05 7.93
CA SER A 131 -14.27 -11.28 9.00
C SER A 131 -14.10 -10.00 9.80
N VAL A 132 -14.30 -10.09 11.12
CA VAL A 132 -14.04 -8.99 12.05
C VAL A 132 -13.08 -9.47 13.13
N ASN A 133 -11.97 -8.77 13.27
CA ASN A 133 -10.94 -9.09 14.27
C ASN A 133 -10.53 -7.85 15.07
N PRO A 134 -10.26 -8.00 16.38
CA PRO A 134 -9.73 -6.92 17.20
C PRO A 134 -8.29 -6.57 16.77
N VAL A 135 -7.94 -5.32 16.93
CA VAL A 135 -6.57 -4.81 16.81
C VAL A 135 -6.14 -4.33 18.20
N LEU A 136 -5.08 -4.93 18.73
CA LEU A 136 -4.51 -4.56 20.01
C LEU A 136 -2.99 -4.49 19.85
N GLN A 137 -2.40 -3.35 20.25
CA GLN A 137 -0.96 -3.18 20.32
C GLN A 137 -0.61 -2.43 21.61
N LEU A 138 0.25 -3.04 22.40
CA LEU A 138 0.84 -2.41 23.56
C LEU A 138 2.35 -2.40 23.36
N GLN A 139 2.95 -1.23 23.50
CA GLN A 139 4.39 -1.05 23.37
C GLN A 139 4.88 -0.17 24.52
N ALA A 140 5.95 -0.58 25.18
CA ALA A 140 6.70 0.24 26.12
C ALA A 140 8.05 0.60 25.47
N MET A 141 8.49 1.83 25.67
CA MET A 141 9.72 2.37 25.08
C MET A 141 10.52 3.10 26.16
N LYS A 142 11.83 3.21 25.97
CA LYS A 142 12.72 4.04 26.77
C LYS A 142 13.51 4.97 25.86
N ASP A 143 13.70 6.20 26.34
CA ASP A 143 14.52 7.23 25.68
C ASP A 143 15.33 7.91 26.79
N ASP A 144 16.65 7.98 26.59
CA ASP A 144 17.54 8.55 27.59
C ASP A 144 17.41 10.09 27.68
N ALA A 145 16.67 10.70 26.76
CA ALA A 145 16.35 12.14 26.79
C ALA A 145 15.19 12.49 27.75
N THR A 146 14.56 11.51 28.41
CA THR A 146 13.44 11.72 29.35
C THR A 146 13.29 10.57 30.32
N ASP A 147 12.89 10.90 31.56
CA ASP A 147 12.52 9.90 32.58
C ASP A 147 11.04 9.46 32.49
N GLU A 148 10.27 10.00 31.52
CA GLU A 148 8.88 9.62 31.36
C GLU A 148 8.74 8.18 30.86
N LEU A 149 7.68 7.48 31.31
CA LEU A 149 7.27 6.22 30.71
C LEU A 149 6.70 6.47 29.31
N LEU A 150 7.41 5.98 28.30
CA LEU A 150 7.00 6.06 26.92
C LEU A 150 6.22 4.82 26.53
N TYR A 151 5.12 5.00 25.80
CA TYR A 151 4.28 3.88 25.42
C TYR A 151 3.43 4.20 24.18
N LEU A 152 3.00 3.14 23.51
CA LEU A 152 1.92 3.15 22.52
C LEU A 152 0.86 2.15 22.95
N ASN A 153 -0.39 2.62 23.04
CA ASN A 153 -1.58 1.81 23.27
C ASN A 153 -2.54 2.00 22.11
N THR A 154 -2.65 0.97 21.26
CA THR A 154 -3.54 0.92 20.11
C THR A 154 -4.65 -0.08 20.38
N ARG A 155 -5.90 0.31 20.13
CA ARG A 155 -7.08 -0.54 20.24
C ARG A 155 -8.03 -0.25 19.07
N GLY A 156 -8.67 -1.28 18.56
CA GLY A 156 -9.56 -1.12 17.43
C GLY A 156 -10.03 -2.42 16.81
N ALA A 157 -10.43 -2.35 15.55
CA ALA A 157 -10.90 -3.48 14.79
C ALA A 157 -10.47 -3.41 13.32
N VAL A 158 -10.30 -4.58 12.72
CA VAL A 158 -10.16 -4.76 11.29
C VAL A 158 -11.33 -5.57 10.75
N VAL A 159 -11.93 -5.07 9.68
CA VAL A 159 -13.09 -5.68 9.02
C VAL A 159 -12.73 -6.00 7.58
N ARG A 160 -13.07 -7.20 7.12
CA ARG A 160 -13.00 -7.60 5.72
C ARG A 160 -14.31 -8.21 5.29
N SER A 161 -14.77 -7.88 4.12
CA SER A 161 -15.99 -8.48 3.55
C SER A 161 -15.85 -8.67 2.05
N LEU A 162 -16.55 -9.69 1.55
CA LEU A 162 -16.70 -9.97 0.13
C LEU A 162 -18.17 -10.27 -0.14
N ILE A 163 -18.79 -9.52 -1.02
CA ILE A 163 -20.22 -9.58 -1.31
C ILE A 163 -20.42 -10.06 -2.75
N GLY A 164 -21.18 -11.15 -2.91
CA GLY A 164 -21.48 -11.76 -4.20
C GLY A 164 -20.23 -12.17 -5.01
N GLY A 165 -19.08 -12.33 -4.36
CA GLY A 165 -17.82 -12.55 -5.04
C GLY A 165 -17.39 -11.36 -5.95
N LYS A 166 -18.09 -10.22 -5.91
CA LYS A 166 -17.91 -9.09 -6.85
C LYS A 166 -17.37 -7.82 -6.19
N VAL A 167 -17.83 -7.50 -4.99
CA VAL A 167 -17.44 -6.30 -4.27
C VAL A 167 -16.71 -6.70 -2.99
N GLY A 168 -15.51 -6.22 -2.82
CA GLY A 168 -14.73 -6.39 -1.61
C GLY A 168 -14.72 -5.10 -0.80
N PHE A 169 -14.66 -5.24 0.52
CA PHE A 169 -14.57 -4.17 1.47
C PHE A 169 -13.50 -4.48 2.51
N HIS A 170 -12.72 -3.47 2.87
CA HIS A 170 -11.76 -3.52 3.96
C HIS A 170 -11.86 -2.25 4.79
N ALA A 171 -11.87 -2.39 6.12
CA ALA A 171 -11.75 -1.28 7.04
C ALA A 171 -10.77 -1.61 8.16
N TYR A 172 -10.01 -0.61 8.57
CA TYR A 172 -9.10 -0.63 9.71
C TYR A 172 -9.37 0.61 10.55
N LEU A 173 -9.81 0.40 11.77
CA LEU A 173 -10.26 1.47 12.67
C LEU A 173 -9.53 1.32 14.00
N THR A 174 -8.66 2.25 14.35
CA THR A 174 -7.92 2.22 15.62
C THR A 174 -7.87 3.57 16.29
N GLU A 175 -8.00 3.55 17.59
CA GLU A 175 -7.69 4.63 18.51
C GLU A 175 -6.31 4.39 19.10
N ASN A 176 -5.47 5.41 19.10
CA ASN A 176 -4.08 5.33 19.50
C ASN A 176 -3.77 6.37 20.54
N GLN A 177 -3.23 5.93 21.68
CA GLN A 177 -2.72 6.79 22.73
C GLN A 177 -1.22 6.54 22.86
N GLU A 178 -0.43 7.57 22.60
CA GLU A 178 1.01 7.45 22.50
C GLU A 178 1.73 8.53 23.29
N LYS A 179 2.76 8.12 24.03
CA LYS A 179 3.85 8.98 24.49
C LYS A 179 5.11 8.56 23.76
N PRO A 180 5.44 9.20 22.65
CA PRO A 180 6.57 8.79 21.81
C PRO A 180 7.91 9.31 22.36
N PRO A 181 9.04 8.81 21.84
CA PRO A 181 10.38 9.35 22.11
C PRO A 181 10.47 10.85 21.79
N VAL A 182 11.41 11.53 22.46
CA VAL A 182 11.56 13.01 22.37
C VAL A 182 11.75 13.49 20.95
N PHE A 183 12.54 12.79 20.15
CA PHE A 183 12.76 13.18 18.75
C PHE A 183 11.49 13.14 17.90
N VAL A 184 10.61 12.10 18.10
CA VAL A 184 9.30 12.04 17.44
C VAL A 184 8.40 13.17 17.92
N ARG A 185 8.42 13.44 19.23
CA ARG A 185 7.64 14.55 19.83
C ARG A 185 8.03 15.90 19.26
N ASN A 186 9.34 16.13 19.04
CA ASN A 186 9.85 17.33 18.41
C ASN A 186 9.36 17.46 16.95
N ASP A 187 9.35 16.35 16.20
CA ASP A 187 8.81 16.34 14.84
C ASP A 187 7.30 16.62 14.82
N VAL A 188 6.53 16.00 15.72
CA VAL A 188 5.11 16.27 15.86
C VAL A 188 4.84 17.74 16.17
N ASN A 189 5.61 18.35 17.08
CA ASN A 189 5.47 19.76 17.45
C ASN A 189 5.85 20.68 16.28
N ARG A 190 6.89 20.30 15.50
CA ARG A 190 7.32 21.05 14.32
C ARG A 190 6.31 21.00 13.19
N PHE A 191 5.78 19.82 12.89
CA PHE A 191 4.93 19.58 11.73
C PHE A 191 3.43 19.59 12.04
N ARG A 192 3.08 19.71 13.32
CA ARG A 192 1.68 19.69 13.82
C ARG A 192 0.90 18.44 13.34
N ALA A 193 1.59 17.32 13.17
CA ALA A 193 1.02 16.06 12.74
C ALA A 193 1.82 14.88 13.28
N VAL A 194 1.13 13.82 13.69
CA VAL A 194 1.76 12.54 14.04
C VAL A 194 2.21 11.84 12.75
N PRO A 195 3.47 11.42 12.65
CA PRO A 195 3.96 10.72 11.47
C PRO A 195 3.09 9.52 11.08
N GLY A 196 2.63 9.49 9.84
CA GLY A 196 1.79 8.42 9.32
C GLY A 196 0.33 8.42 9.77
N ALA A 197 -0.09 9.29 10.71
CA ALA A 197 -1.47 9.35 11.20
C ALA A 197 -2.11 10.74 11.02
N GLY A 198 -1.32 11.81 11.04
CA GLY A 198 -1.78 13.17 10.82
C GLY A 198 -2.27 13.84 12.09
N ARG A 199 -3.55 14.17 12.16
CA ARG A 199 -4.11 14.94 13.24
C ARG A 199 -4.13 14.20 14.57
N TYR A 200 -3.96 14.98 15.66
CA TYR A 200 -3.93 14.47 17.01
C TYR A 200 -4.55 15.47 17.99
N ARG A 201 -4.85 14.98 19.19
CA ARG A 201 -5.12 15.78 20.38
C ARG A 201 -3.99 15.59 21.37
N ILE A 202 -3.69 16.61 22.16
CA ILE A 202 -2.74 16.48 23.28
C ILE A 202 -3.32 15.54 24.32
N PHE A 203 -2.53 14.60 24.78
CA PHE A 203 -2.89 13.60 25.77
C PHE A 203 -1.89 13.59 26.92
N LYS A 204 -2.37 13.77 28.16
CA LYS A 204 -1.54 13.77 29.38
C LYS A 204 -0.25 14.61 29.26
N GLY A 205 -0.36 15.82 28.72
CA GLY A 205 0.69 16.82 28.59
C GLY A 205 1.63 16.59 27.41
N THR A 206 2.35 15.49 27.36
CA THR A 206 3.40 15.21 26.37
C THR A 206 3.06 14.09 25.38
N GLY A 207 1.91 13.46 25.54
CA GLY A 207 1.41 12.42 24.66
C GLY A 207 0.44 12.93 23.61
N PHE A 208 0.10 12.03 22.70
CA PHE A 208 -0.81 12.26 21.57
C PHE A 208 -1.92 11.20 21.57
N ASP A 209 -3.12 11.65 21.26
CA ASP A 209 -4.30 10.81 21.04
C ASP A 209 -4.76 11.04 19.60
N TYR A 210 -4.83 9.99 18.81
CA TYR A 210 -5.20 10.08 17.41
C TYR A 210 -5.93 8.84 16.90
N PHE A 211 -6.77 9.05 15.91
CA PHE A 211 -7.58 8.03 15.29
C PHE A 211 -7.03 7.69 13.90
N ASP A 212 -6.78 6.40 13.63
CA ASP A 212 -6.39 5.91 12.31
C ASP A 212 -7.56 5.11 11.74
N ALA A 213 -8.31 5.75 10.84
CA ALA A 213 -9.45 5.17 10.15
C ALA A 213 -9.12 5.01 8.67
N ARG A 214 -9.20 3.78 8.18
CA ARG A 214 -8.96 3.44 6.79
C ARG A 214 -10.12 2.59 6.27
N GLY A 215 -10.49 2.80 5.03
CA GLY A 215 -11.53 2.01 4.40
C GLY A 215 -11.41 2.02 2.88
N THR A 216 -11.55 0.87 2.27
CA THR A 216 -11.43 0.71 0.82
C THR A 216 -12.52 -0.23 0.32
N VAL A 217 -13.21 0.20 -0.71
CA VAL A 217 -14.11 -0.61 -1.53
C VAL A 217 -13.40 -0.92 -2.84
N PHE A 218 -13.50 -2.13 -3.32
CA PHE A 218 -12.85 -2.55 -4.55
C PHE A 218 -13.70 -3.55 -5.32
N PHE A 219 -13.63 -3.46 -6.65
CA PHE A 219 -14.36 -4.33 -7.56
C PHE A 219 -13.61 -4.49 -8.88
N ASN A 220 -13.87 -5.59 -9.59
CA ASN A 220 -13.36 -5.77 -10.94
C ASN A 220 -14.37 -5.19 -11.92
N ALA A 221 -14.00 -4.08 -12.58
CA ALA A 221 -14.80 -3.52 -13.66
C ALA A 221 -14.79 -4.43 -14.91
N ALA A 222 -13.69 -5.17 -15.11
CA ALA A 222 -13.56 -6.19 -16.14
C ALA A 222 -12.56 -7.28 -15.68
N LYS A 223 -12.39 -8.34 -16.47
CA LYS A 223 -11.48 -9.47 -16.18
C LYS A 223 -10.07 -9.04 -15.77
N PHE A 224 -9.56 -7.96 -16.37
CA PHE A 224 -8.20 -7.48 -16.19
C PHE A 224 -8.11 -6.13 -15.48
N ILE A 225 -9.25 -5.52 -15.16
CA ILE A 225 -9.34 -4.17 -14.59
C ILE A 225 -9.91 -4.25 -13.19
N ASN A 226 -9.10 -3.88 -12.21
CA ASN A 226 -9.49 -3.71 -10.82
C ASN A 226 -9.62 -2.22 -10.50
N VAL A 227 -10.72 -1.83 -9.88
CA VAL A 227 -10.98 -0.47 -9.42
C VAL A 227 -11.08 -0.47 -7.91
N GLN A 228 -10.47 0.51 -7.28
CA GLN A 228 -10.46 0.71 -5.84
C GLN A 228 -10.78 2.17 -5.53
N PHE A 229 -11.65 2.38 -4.57
CA PHE A 229 -11.99 3.69 -4.04
C PHE A 229 -11.97 3.64 -2.52
N GLY A 230 -11.40 4.63 -1.88
CA GLY A 230 -11.35 4.64 -0.43
C GLY A 230 -10.45 5.70 0.16
N PHE A 231 -10.26 5.57 1.47
CA PHE A 231 -9.35 6.38 2.26
C PHE A 231 -8.35 5.43 2.93
N ASP A 232 -7.12 5.37 2.41
CA ASP A 232 -6.10 4.42 2.87
C ASP A 232 -4.70 4.88 2.44
N LYS A 233 -3.69 4.14 2.90
CA LYS A 233 -2.30 4.28 2.52
C LYS A 233 -1.98 3.43 1.30
N MET A 234 -0.91 3.81 0.63
CA MET A 234 -0.30 3.03 -0.45
C MET A 234 1.22 3.00 -0.28
N PHE A 235 1.82 1.93 -0.78
CA PHE A 235 3.26 1.84 -0.95
C PHE A 235 3.57 1.31 -2.35
N LEU A 236 4.49 1.96 -3.05
CA LEU A 236 4.91 1.59 -4.39
C LEU A 236 6.42 1.38 -4.41
N GLY A 237 6.86 0.14 -4.20
CA GLY A 237 8.27 -0.19 -4.15
C GLY A 237 8.56 -1.58 -3.61
N ASN A 238 9.82 -2.01 -3.73
CA ASN A 238 10.31 -3.29 -3.25
C ASN A 238 11.16 -3.18 -1.97
N GLY A 239 11.52 -1.94 -1.61
CA GLY A 239 12.36 -1.64 -0.47
C GLY A 239 11.62 -1.57 0.87
N TYR A 240 12.38 -1.25 1.90
CA TYR A 240 11.86 -0.80 3.19
C TYR A 240 11.31 0.63 3.08
N ARG A 241 11.96 1.47 2.26
CA ARG A 241 11.52 2.80 1.84
C ARG A 241 11.08 2.77 0.38
N SER A 242 10.47 3.86 -0.08
CA SER A 242 10.17 4.08 -1.49
C SER A 242 10.38 5.55 -1.84
N LEU A 243 10.95 5.78 -3.01
CA LEU A 243 11.09 7.13 -3.59
C LEU A 243 9.80 7.61 -4.26
N PHE A 244 8.92 6.69 -4.68
CA PHE A 244 7.70 7.02 -5.40
C PHE A 244 6.56 7.33 -4.44
N ILE A 245 6.07 6.32 -3.72
CA ILE A 245 5.00 6.47 -2.73
C ILE A 245 5.36 5.65 -1.51
N SER A 246 5.44 6.32 -0.36
CA SER A 246 5.73 5.72 0.93
C SER A 246 4.47 5.61 1.80
N ASP A 247 4.38 4.57 2.59
CA ASP A 247 3.37 4.37 3.64
C ASP A 247 3.61 5.23 4.89
N HIS A 248 4.71 5.98 4.91
CA HIS A 248 4.97 6.98 5.94
C HIS A 248 4.00 8.18 5.85
N SER A 249 3.39 8.42 4.69
CA SER A 249 2.34 9.42 4.52
C SER A 249 1.09 9.07 5.32
N ASN A 250 0.25 10.07 5.57
CA ASN A 250 -1.10 9.85 6.09
C ASN A 250 -1.96 9.12 5.07
N SER A 251 -3.04 8.50 5.56
CA SER A 251 -4.09 8.01 4.68
C SER A 251 -4.71 9.17 3.88
N HIS A 252 -5.12 8.89 2.66
CA HIS A 252 -5.70 9.88 1.75
C HIS A 252 -6.84 9.28 0.94
N LEU A 253 -7.78 10.11 0.54
CA LEU A 253 -8.84 9.72 -0.38
C LEU A 253 -8.23 9.42 -1.74
N PHE A 254 -8.66 8.34 -2.38
CA PHE A 254 -8.13 7.95 -3.67
C PHE A 254 -9.14 7.20 -4.55
N LEU A 255 -8.92 7.30 -5.85
CA LEU A 255 -9.43 6.40 -6.86
C LEU A 255 -8.25 5.74 -7.55
N ASN A 256 -8.23 4.42 -7.60
CA ASN A 256 -7.15 3.64 -8.21
C ASN A 256 -7.72 2.65 -9.22
N MET A 257 -7.14 2.63 -10.40
CA MET A 257 -7.38 1.64 -11.44
C MET A 257 -6.10 0.83 -11.65
N ASN A 258 -6.22 -0.49 -11.61
CA ASN A 258 -5.11 -1.39 -11.89
C ASN A 258 -5.50 -2.36 -13.02
N LEU A 259 -4.76 -2.30 -14.12
CA LEU A 259 -4.90 -3.18 -15.28
C LEU A 259 -3.76 -4.16 -15.31
N ARG A 260 -4.07 -5.47 -15.30
CA ARG A 260 -3.06 -6.51 -15.39
C ARG A 260 -3.37 -7.48 -16.52
N VAL A 261 -2.53 -7.45 -17.55
CA VAL A 261 -2.67 -8.27 -18.75
C VAL A 261 -1.32 -8.87 -19.13
N TRP A 262 -1.27 -10.19 -19.32
CA TRP A 262 -0.07 -10.91 -19.72
C TRP A 262 1.11 -10.60 -18.78
N LYS A 263 2.18 -9.98 -19.29
CA LYS A 263 3.38 -9.59 -18.53
C LYS A 263 3.40 -8.10 -18.15
N LEU A 264 2.29 -7.40 -18.40
CA LEU A 264 2.15 -5.97 -18.11
C LEU A 264 1.24 -5.77 -16.91
N ASN A 265 1.61 -4.82 -16.09
CA ASN A 265 0.76 -4.25 -15.06
C ASN A 265 0.77 -2.74 -15.17
N TYR A 266 -0.39 -2.13 -15.28
CA TYR A 266 -0.56 -0.70 -15.35
C TYR A 266 -1.44 -0.23 -14.19
N MET A 267 -1.02 0.81 -13.52
CA MET A 267 -1.73 1.45 -12.42
C MET A 267 -1.90 2.94 -12.72
N SER A 268 -3.11 3.44 -12.54
CA SER A 268 -3.44 4.86 -12.51
C SER A 268 -4.13 5.16 -11.19
N ARG A 269 -3.64 6.16 -10.46
CA ARG A 269 -4.18 6.56 -9.16
C ARG A 269 -4.26 8.06 -9.03
N ILE A 270 -5.41 8.52 -8.57
CA ILE A 270 -5.67 9.90 -8.23
C ILE A 270 -5.89 9.98 -6.73
N MET A 271 -5.30 10.99 -6.11
CA MET A 271 -5.29 11.17 -4.67
C MET A 271 -5.65 12.61 -4.29
N GLU A 272 -6.43 12.75 -3.24
CA GLU A 272 -6.59 14.00 -2.53
C GLU A 272 -5.64 14.03 -1.34
N LEU A 273 -4.79 15.04 -1.25
CA LEU A 273 -3.76 15.18 -0.25
C LEU A 273 -4.08 16.37 0.67
N THR A 274 -3.86 16.19 1.96
CA THR A 274 -3.90 17.28 2.93
C THR A 274 -2.46 17.63 3.32
N PRO A 275 -2.01 18.87 3.15
CA PRO A 275 -0.68 19.29 3.58
C PRO A 275 -0.45 19.03 5.05
N GLN A 276 0.72 18.53 5.41
CA GLN A 276 1.11 18.27 6.80
C GLN A 276 1.34 19.59 7.56
N TYR A 277 1.83 20.61 6.85
CA TYR A 277 2.08 21.92 7.42
C TYR A 277 0.79 22.74 7.44
N THR A 278 0.26 22.97 8.61
CA THR A 278 -0.71 24.04 8.83
C THR A 278 0.06 25.24 9.36
N ARG A 279 0.13 26.33 8.57
CA ARG A 279 0.62 27.61 9.09
C ARG A 279 -0.27 28.06 10.26
N ASP A 280 0.35 28.73 11.21
CA ASP A 280 -0.32 29.25 12.40
C ASP A 280 -1.66 29.91 12.06
N GLY A 281 -2.70 29.54 12.80
CA GLY A 281 -4.02 30.14 12.69
C GLY A 281 -5.12 29.29 12.03
N LEU A 282 -4.85 28.12 11.52
CA LEU A 282 -5.90 27.19 11.08
C LEU A 282 -6.43 26.34 12.25
N GLY A 283 -6.79 27.02 13.34
CA GLY A 283 -7.57 26.45 14.43
C GLY A 283 -9.05 26.77 14.22
N GLY A 284 -9.93 25.88 14.66
CA GLY A 284 -11.37 26.08 14.57
C GLY A 284 -11.99 25.56 13.27
N ASP A 285 -12.99 26.25 12.76
CA ASP A 285 -13.86 25.82 11.66
C ASP A 285 -13.29 26.05 10.25
N SER A 286 -11.99 26.32 10.13
CA SER A 286 -11.33 26.55 8.83
C SER A 286 -11.13 25.26 8.05
N LEU A 287 -11.45 25.29 6.75
CA LEU A 287 -11.14 24.21 5.84
C LEU A 287 -9.63 24.17 5.58
N TYR A 288 -9.06 22.95 5.60
CA TYR A 288 -7.65 22.77 5.24
C TYR A 288 -7.47 22.91 3.74
N PRO A 289 -6.37 23.57 3.31
CA PRO A 289 -6.02 23.59 1.90
C PRO A 289 -5.78 22.16 1.41
N LYS A 290 -6.24 21.87 0.22
CA LYS A 290 -6.06 20.56 -0.40
C LYS A 290 -5.11 20.65 -1.58
N LYS A 291 -4.37 19.57 -1.77
CA LYS A 291 -3.60 19.28 -2.99
C LYS A 291 -4.10 17.96 -3.56
N TYR A 292 -3.77 17.75 -4.79
CA TYR A 292 -4.10 16.51 -5.50
C TYR A 292 -2.84 15.95 -6.12
N ALA A 293 -2.83 14.63 -6.32
CA ALA A 293 -1.80 14.00 -7.12
C ALA A 293 -2.44 13.01 -8.08
N SER A 294 -1.93 12.97 -9.29
CA SER A 294 -2.20 11.94 -10.28
C SER A 294 -0.92 11.21 -10.57
N ILE A 295 -0.95 9.88 -10.50
CA ILE A 295 0.22 9.05 -10.73
C ILE A 295 -0.11 7.89 -11.64
N HIS A 296 0.86 7.52 -12.46
CA HIS A 296 0.82 6.34 -13.31
C HIS A 296 2.07 5.50 -13.10
N HIS A 297 1.90 4.19 -13.16
CA HIS A 297 3.00 3.25 -13.14
C HIS A 297 2.72 2.12 -14.13
N ILE A 298 3.63 1.89 -15.05
CA ILE A 298 3.60 0.74 -15.94
C ILE A 298 4.79 -0.15 -15.65
N SER A 299 4.56 -1.43 -15.51
CA SER A 299 5.61 -2.40 -15.27
C SER A 299 5.50 -3.60 -16.20
N PHE A 300 6.66 -4.11 -16.58
CA PHE A 300 6.82 -5.23 -17.47
C PHE A 300 7.71 -6.30 -16.86
N ASN A 301 7.23 -7.54 -16.87
CA ASN A 301 7.94 -8.68 -16.33
C ASN A 301 8.40 -9.60 -17.47
N ALA A 302 9.62 -9.36 -17.98
CA ALA A 302 10.30 -10.22 -18.94
C ALA A 302 11.81 -9.95 -18.98
N PRO A 303 12.66 -10.94 -18.72
CA PRO A 303 12.33 -12.34 -18.38
C PRO A 303 11.64 -12.46 -17.02
N LYS A 304 11.09 -13.63 -16.69
CA LYS A 304 10.22 -13.83 -15.52
C LYS A 304 10.86 -13.43 -14.18
N TRP A 305 12.18 -13.50 -14.07
CA TRP A 305 12.94 -13.13 -12.88
C TRP A 305 13.21 -11.62 -12.76
N LEU A 306 12.91 -10.83 -13.81
CA LEU A 306 13.15 -9.38 -13.86
C LEU A 306 11.84 -8.63 -14.11
N THR A 307 11.58 -7.63 -13.29
CA THR A 307 10.50 -6.65 -13.49
C THR A 307 11.11 -5.27 -13.66
N LEU A 308 10.71 -4.56 -14.70
CA LEU A 308 11.08 -3.17 -14.96
C LEU A 308 9.82 -2.31 -14.91
N GLY A 309 9.92 -1.12 -14.36
CA GLY A 309 8.81 -0.17 -14.26
C GLY A 309 9.18 1.24 -14.68
N LEU A 310 8.16 1.96 -15.18
CA LEU A 310 8.19 3.39 -15.42
C LEU A 310 7.11 4.05 -14.57
N PHE A 311 7.47 5.16 -13.96
CA PHE A 311 6.62 5.95 -13.08
C PHE A 311 6.53 7.38 -13.60
N GLU A 312 5.35 7.95 -13.54
CA GLU A 312 5.16 9.39 -13.67
C GLU A 312 4.15 9.87 -12.64
N GLY A 313 4.26 11.12 -12.25
CA GLY A 313 3.33 11.72 -11.33
C GLY A 313 3.30 13.22 -11.46
N VAL A 314 2.19 13.82 -11.05
CA VAL A 314 2.04 15.26 -10.90
C VAL A 314 1.35 15.57 -9.59
N VAL A 315 1.88 16.55 -8.88
CA VAL A 315 1.23 17.14 -7.70
C VAL A 315 0.75 18.54 -8.07
N PHE A 316 -0.54 18.78 -7.90
CA PHE A 316 -1.18 20.02 -8.28
C PHE A 316 -2.13 20.53 -7.20
N GLY A 317 -2.38 21.81 -7.19
CA GLY A 317 -3.37 22.46 -6.34
C GLY A 317 -4.02 23.60 -7.09
N ARG A 318 -5.34 23.73 -6.98
CA ARG A 318 -6.09 24.85 -7.51
C ARG A 318 -6.93 25.46 -6.39
N LYS A 319 -7.06 26.76 -6.41
CA LYS A 319 -8.00 27.42 -5.54
C LYS A 319 -9.39 27.22 -6.13
N ASP A 320 -10.25 26.62 -5.32
CA ASP A 320 -11.69 26.49 -5.58
C ASP A 320 -12.12 25.58 -6.76
N HIS A 321 -11.20 24.83 -7.41
CA HIS A 321 -11.58 23.85 -8.43
C HIS A 321 -10.60 22.67 -8.53
N PHE A 322 -11.05 21.59 -9.15
CA PHE A 322 -10.27 20.41 -9.48
C PHE A 322 -9.85 20.44 -10.95
N GLU A 323 -8.62 20.02 -11.26
CA GLU A 323 -8.11 19.97 -12.64
C GLU A 323 -8.42 18.62 -13.28
N PHE A 324 -9.45 18.58 -14.11
CA PHE A 324 -9.93 17.36 -14.76
C PHE A 324 -8.95 16.77 -15.79
N SER A 325 -8.06 17.57 -16.34
CA SER A 325 -7.08 17.12 -17.34
C SER A 325 -6.13 16.05 -16.79
N TYR A 326 -5.90 16.06 -15.47
CA TYR A 326 -5.09 15.06 -14.79
C TYR A 326 -5.86 13.78 -14.40
N LEU A 327 -7.15 13.68 -14.72
CA LEU A 327 -7.90 12.41 -14.65
C LEU A 327 -7.61 11.47 -15.81
N ASN A 328 -6.82 11.89 -16.79
CA ASN A 328 -6.45 11.03 -17.90
C ASN A 328 -5.90 9.69 -17.39
N PRO A 329 -6.56 8.57 -17.70
CA PRO A 329 -6.12 7.27 -17.19
C PRO A 329 -4.91 6.68 -17.91
N VAL A 330 -4.38 7.37 -18.91
CA VAL A 330 -3.26 6.92 -19.75
C VAL A 330 -2.01 7.73 -19.41
N MET A 331 -0.86 7.07 -19.34
CA MET A 331 0.44 7.72 -19.20
C MET A 331 0.60 8.90 -20.18
N PHE A 332 1.49 9.82 -19.88
CA PHE A 332 1.81 11.09 -20.54
C PHE A 332 1.14 12.31 -19.89
N ILE A 333 1.24 12.38 -18.56
CA ILE A 333 0.82 13.55 -17.77
C ILE A 333 1.48 14.83 -18.31
N ARG A 334 2.73 14.75 -18.80
CA ARG A 334 3.45 15.87 -19.42
C ARG A 334 2.69 16.49 -20.60
N GLY A 335 1.99 15.67 -21.36
CA GLY A 335 1.14 16.17 -22.46
C GLY A 335 -0.05 16.98 -21.96
N ALA A 336 -0.69 16.56 -20.87
CA ALA A 336 -1.76 17.31 -20.22
C ALA A 336 -1.24 18.62 -19.64
N GLU A 337 -0.10 18.60 -18.95
CA GLU A 337 0.56 19.76 -18.37
C GLU A 337 0.88 20.85 -19.42
N LEU A 338 1.41 20.46 -20.57
CA LEU A 338 1.70 21.38 -21.67
C LEU A 338 0.45 22.07 -22.20
N ASN A 339 -0.69 21.40 -22.26
CA ASN A 339 -1.95 21.96 -22.70
C ASN A 339 -2.57 22.94 -21.71
N ILE A 340 -2.30 22.75 -20.42
CA ILE A 340 -2.82 23.58 -19.33
C ILE A 340 -1.93 24.83 -19.14
N GLY A 341 -0.64 24.76 -19.55
CA GLY A 341 0.33 25.81 -19.27
C GLY A 341 0.66 25.95 -17.79
N SER A 342 0.82 24.81 -17.11
CA SER A 342 0.79 24.72 -15.65
C SER A 342 2.17 24.82 -14.99
N PRO A 343 2.28 25.44 -13.80
CA PRO A 343 3.44 25.39 -12.92
C PRO A 343 3.42 24.19 -11.96
N ASP A 344 2.66 23.14 -12.25
CA ASP A 344 2.50 21.99 -11.37
C ASP A 344 3.79 21.17 -11.27
N ASN A 345 3.99 20.51 -10.13
CA ASN A 345 5.20 19.73 -9.89
C ASN A 345 5.05 18.32 -10.48
N ALA A 346 5.71 18.07 -11.60
CA ALA A 346 5.72 16.80 -12.31
C ALA A 346 7.04 16.06 -12.13
N PHE A 347 6.97 14.74 -11.92
CA PHE A 347 8.14 13.90 -11.76
C PHE A 347 8.00 12.60 -12.54
N ILE A 348 9.15 12.05 -12.94
CA ILE A 348 9.25 10.79 -13.64
C ILE A 348 10.21 9.86 -12.88
N GLY A 349 10.04 8.57 -13.04
CA GLY A 349 10.91 7.60 -12.40
C GLY A 349 10.97 6.27 -13.12
N MET A 350 11.93 5.47 -12.70
CA MET A 350 12.11 4.09 -13.16
C MET A 350 12.37 3.20 -11.96
N ASP A 351 11.90 1.97 -12.01
CA ASP A 351 12.23 0.95 -11.03
C ASP A 351 12.59 -0.38 -11.69
N ALA A 352 13.35 -1.15 -10.95
CA ALA A 352 13.75 -2.49 -11.35
C ALA A 352 13.76 -3.42 -10.14
N LYS A 353 13.39 -4.68 -10.38
CA LYS A 353 13.46 -5.78 -9.41
C LYS A 353 13.92 -7.05 -10.11
N ALA A 354 14.93 -7.71 -9.55
CA ALA A 354 15.48 -8.96 -10.07
C ALA A 354 15.53 -10.02 -8.96
N ASN A 355 14.86 -11.16 -9.16
CA ASN A 355 14.92 -12.33 -8.28
C ASN A 355 15.97 -13.31 -8.81
N LEU A 356 17.02 -13.55 -8.04
CA LEU A 356 18.20 -14.32 -8.47
C LEU A 356 18.41 -15.55 -7.59
N ALA A 357 18.76 -16.66 -8.23
CA ALA A 357 19.19 -17.91 -7.59
C ALA A 357 18.23 -18.43 -6.47
N LYS A 358 16.97 -17.97 -6.43
CA LYS A 358 15.97 -18.32 -5.40
C LYS A 358 16.35 -17.89 -3.96
N HIS A 359 17.35 -17.03 -3.82
CA HIS A 359 17.85 -16.55 -2.53
C HIS A 359 18.00 -15.04 -2.46
N VAL A 360 18.22 -14.36 -3.58
CA VAL A 360 18.54 -12.94 -3.62
C VAL A 360 17.53 -12.19 -4.45
N GLN A 361 17.06 -11.06 -3.95
CA GLN A 361 16.32 -10.05 -4.70
C GLN A 361 17.12 -8.75 -4.71
N LEU A 362 17.45 -8.27 -5.90
CA LEU A 362 17.98 -6.93 -6.10
C LEU A 362 16.86 -6.00 -6.53
N TYR A 363 16.85 -4.77 -6.04
CA TYR A 363 15.87 -3.76 -6.44
C TYR A 363 16.46 -2.36 -6.42
N GLY A 364 15.84 -1.48 -7.17
CA GLY A 364 16.21 -0.06 -7.18
C GLY A 364 15.13 0.81 -7.76
N GLN A 365 15.21 2.10 -7.44
CA GLN A 365 14.35 3.16 -7.97
C GLN A 365 15.21 4.36 -8.33
N VAL A 366 14.81 5.07 -9.38
CA VAL A 366 15.33 6.38 -9.75
C VAL A 366 14.16 7.32 -9.93
N MET A 367 14.24 8.52 -9.37
CA MET A 367 13.24 9.56 -9.54
C MET A 367 13.89 10.86 -9.94
N LEU A 368 13.32 11.53 -10.91
CA LEU A 368 13.72 12.86 -11.38
C LEU A 368 12.55 13.81 -11.17
N ASP A 369 12.84 14.92 -10.52
CA ASP A 369 11.97 16.07 -10.34
C ASP A 369 12.71 17.28 -10.91
N GLU A 370 12.12 18.01 -11.83
CA GLU A 370 12.77 19.11 -12.54
C GLU A 370 14.19 18.80 -13.03
N PHE A 371 14.36 18.38 -14.26
CA PHE A 371 15.63 17.91 -14.76
C PHE A 371 16.00 18.60 -16.08
N TYR A 372 17.03 19.47 -16.04
CA TYR A 372 17.54 20.18 -17.21
C TYR A 372 18.94 19.71 -17.60
N THR A 373 19.03 18.96 -18.68
CA THR A 373 20.29 18.37 -19.19
C THR A 373 21.36 19.44 -19.51
N LYS A 374 20.95 20.64 -19.91
CA LYS A 374 21.86 21.76 -20.15
C LYS A 374 22.74 22.06 -18.94
N TYR A 375 22.12 22.20 -17.77
CA TYR A 375 22.84 22.55 -16.54
C TYR A 375 23.72 21.44 -15.97
N ILE A 376 23.42 20.18 -16.35
CA ILE A 376 24.31 19.06 -16.03
C ILE A 376 25.58 19.12 -16.86
N ARG A 377 25.46 19.39 -18.17
CA ARG A 377 26.61 19.54 -19.06
C ARG A 377 27.51 20.69 -18.66
N GLU A 378 26.92 21.79 -18.18
CA GLU A 378 27.65 22.95 -17.68
C GLU A 378 28.34 22.71 -16.33
N ARG A 379 28.09 21.60 -15.63
CA ARG A 379 28.64 21.23 -14.31
C ARG A 379 28.54 22.32 -13.22
N LYS A 380 27.58 23.25 -13.36
CA LYS A 380 27.39 24.37 -12.44
C LYS A 380 26.62 24.03 -11.16
N GLY A 381 26.26 22.76 -10.97
CA GLY A 381 25.54 22.35 -9.76
C GLY A 381 24.18 23.02 -9.57
N TRP A 382 23.46 23.32 -10.67
CA TRP A 382 22.21 24.06 -10.60
C TRP A 382 21.22 23.39 -9.63
N TRP A 383 20.71 24.16 -8.69
CA TRP A 383 19.86 23.69 -7.60
C TRP A 383 18.55 23.04 -8.06
N GLY A 384 18.01 23.44 -9.22
CA GLY A 384 16.76 22.91 -9.76
C GLY A 384 16.85 21.47 -10.31
N ASN A 385 18.08 20.92 -10.49
CA ASN A 385 18.23 19.51 -10.85
C ASN A 385 18.08 18.61 -9.62
N LYS A 386 16.87 18.19 -9.35
CA LYS A 386 16.50 17.33 -8.23
C LYS A 386 16.37 15.88 -8.69
N TRP A 387 16.99 14.99 -7.95
CA TRP A 387 16.94 13.56 -8.25
C TRP A 387 17.04 12.73 -6.97
N ALA A 388 16.54 11.52 -7.07
CA ALA A 388 16.67 10.52 -6.02
C ALA A 388 17.02 9.17 -6.61
N PHE A 389 17.80 8.39 -5.87
CA PHE A 389 18.22 7.06 -6.21
C PHE A 389 18.08 6.13 -4.99
N GLN A 390 17.56 4.93 -5.21
CA GLN A 390 17.49 3.86 -4.23
C GLN A 390 18.10 2.59 -4.82
N ALA A 391 18.89 1.90 -4.04
CA ALA A 391 19.33 0.54 -4.32
C ALA A 391 19.21 -0.32 -3.08
N GLY A 392 18.83 -1.58 -3.27
CA GLY A 392 18.72 -2.51 -2.17
C GLY A 392 18.81 -3.96 -2.59
N MET A 393 19.04 -4.79 -1.58
CA MET A 393 19.14 -6.24 -1.71
C MET A 393 18.42 -6.91 -0.55
N LYS A 394 17.67 -7.96 -0.85
CA LYS A 394 17.15 -8.93 0.15
C LYS A 394 17.84 -10.26 -0.10
N TYR A 395 18.41 -10.85 0.94
CA TYR A 395 19.02 -12.17 0.87
C TYR A 395 18.37 -13.07 1.91
N ILE A 396 17.58 -14.03 1.46
CA ILE A 396 16.88 -15.00 2.31
C ILE A 396 17.74 -16.25 2.53
N ASP A 397 17.61 -16.86 3.70
CA ASP A 397 18.45 -17.98 4.15
C ASP A 397 19.95 -17.64 4.02
N PHE A 398 20.34 -16.46 4.54
CA PHE A 398 21.67 -15.86 4.41
C PHE A 398 22.77 -16.83 4.80
N LEU A 399 23.76 -16.99 3.91
CA LEU A 399 24.87 -17.93 4.05
C LEU A 399 24.46 -19.38 4.39
N GLY A 400 23.26 -19.80 3.95
CA GLY A 400 22.73 -21.15 4.20
C GLY A 400 22.06 -21.33 5.57
N VAL A 401 22.04 -20.30 6.42
CA VAL A 401 21.33 -20.34 7.70
C VAL A 401 19.83 -20.16 7.45
N LYS A 402 19.06 -21.23 7.63
CA LYS A 402 17.61 -21.25 7.37
C LYS A 402 16.88 -20.18 8.18
N ASN A 403 16.05 -19.41 7.51
CA ASN A 403 15.22 -18.31 8.05
C ASN A 403 16.01 -17.13 8.63
N LEU A 404 17.28 -17.00 8.32
CA LEU A 404 18.04 -15.77 8.55
C LEU A 404 17.96 -14.94 7.26
N ASP A 405 17.22 -13.84 7.31
CA ASP A 405 17.02 -12.97 6.16
C ASP A 405 17.74 -11.63 6.42
N LEU A 406 18.51 -11.20 5.42
CA LEU A 406 19.24 -9.94 5.44
C LEU A 406 18.62 -8.98 4.40
N GLN A 407 18.40 -7.74 4.79
CA GLN A 407 18.05 -6.67 3.86
C GLN A 407 19.03 -5.50 4.03
N LEU A 408 19.59 -5.05 2.93
CA LEU A 408 20.42 -3.86 2.84
C LEU A 408 19.77 -2.89 1.87
N GLU A 409 19.73 -1.61 2.22
CA GLU A 409 19.14 -0.56 1.39
C GLU A 409 19.89 0.75 1.58
N THR A 410 20.10 1.46 0.47
CA THR A 410 20.60 2.83 0.47
C THR A 410 19.69 3.73 -0.32
N ASN A 411 19.48 4.96 0.17
CA ASN A 411 18.68 5.99 -0.48
C ASN A 411 19.51 7.27 -0.56
N TRP A 412 19.61 7.81 -1.75
CA TRP A 412 20.29 9.06 -2.04
C TRP A 412 19.30 10.05 -2.64
N ILE A 413 19.13 11.18 -1.99
CA ILE A 413 18.17 12.21 -2.40
C ILE A 413 18.90 13.55 -2.47
N ARG A 414 18.77 14.19 -3.62
CA ARG A 414 19.21 15.58 -3.82
C ARG A 414 17.96 16.46 -3.99
N PRO A 415 17.44 17.05 -2.91
CA PRO A 415 16.23 17.86 -2.96
C PRO A 415 16.49 19.29 -3.48
N PHE A 416 17.73 19.81 -3.35
CA PHE A 416 18.15 21.15 -3.75
C PHE A 416 19.59 21.14 -4.27
#